data_92aca4722167417be258a2ba204d4c74
#
_entry.id   92aca4722167417be258a2ba204d4c74
#
_cell.length_a   1.000
_cell.length_b   1.000
_cell.length_c   1.000
_cell.angle_alpha   90.00
_cell.angle_beta   90.00
_cell.angle_gamma   90.00
#
_symmetry.space_group_name_H-M   'P 1'
#
loop_
_entity.id
_entity.type
_entity.pdbx_description
1 polymer ?
#
loop_
_entity_poly.entity_id
_entity_poly.type
_entity_poly.pdbx_seq_one_letter_code
_entity_poly.pdbx_strand_id
1 'polypeptide(L)'
;KLFGPGNSAPLSFPIPGWNVCVDFPIRPGLNEFLDRLDDQVMQFGGRLYLAKESRTSAEKFHAMYPELPNWLETRRSIDPTGVFASDMSRRLELN
;
A
#
# COMPACT_ATOMS: atom_id res chain seq x y z
N LYS A 1 -5.28 -6.95 -15.54
CA LYS A 1 -4.89 -8.31 -15.22
C LYS A 1 -5.82 -8.89 -14.16
N LEU A 2 -6.33 -10.10 -14.39
CA LEU A 2 -7.10 -10.81 -13.38
C LEU A 2 -6.15 -11.56 -12.44
N PHE A 3 -6.34 -11.36 -11.13
CA PHE A 3 -5.65 -12.13 -10.09
C PHE A 3 -6.55 -13.22 -9.54
N GLY A 4 -5.95 -14.38 -9.28
CA GLY A 4 -6.54 -15.45 -8.51
C GLY A 4 -6.44 -15.24 -7.00
N PRO A 5 -6.58 -16.31 -6.20
CA PRO A 5 -6.44 -16.23 -4.74
C PRO A 5 -5.10 -15.60 -4.34
N GLY A 6 -5.14 -14.78 -3.30
CA GLY A 6 -3.94 -14.26 -2.64
C GLY A 6 -3.21 -15.35 -1.84
N ASN A 7 -2.19 -14.94 -1.10
CA ASN A 7 -1.49 -15.77 -0.12
C ASN A 7 -1.62 -15.17 1.28
N SER A 8 -1.10 -15.87 2.28
CA SER A 8 -1.19 -15.49 3.69
C SER A 8 -0.14 -14.47 4.16
N ALA A 9 0.71 -13.95 3.27
CA ALA A 9 1.71 -12.96 3.66
C ALA A 9 1.03 -11.62 4.00
N PRO A 10 1.33 -10.98 5.13
CA PRO A 10 0.59 -9.83 5.65
C PRO A 10 0.54 -8.62 4.71
N LEU A 11 1.60 -8.39 3.92
CA LEU A 11 1.67 -7.30 2.95
C LEU A 11 1.53 -7.78 1.50
N SER A 12 0.94 -8.97 1.29
CA SER A 12 0.71 -9.49 -0.05
C SER A 12 -0.29 -8.61 -0.80
N PHE A 13 0.12 -8.11 -1.97
CA PHE A 13 -0.73 -7.26 -2.80
C PHE A 13 -1.88 -8.04 -3.48
N PRO A 14 -1.66 -9.26 -4.04
CA PRO A 14 -2.71 -9.95 -4.77
C PRO A 14 -3.91 -10.30 -3.89
N ILE A 15 -5.09 -9.90 -4.37
CA ILE A 15 -6.40 -10.35 -3.89
C ILE A 15 -7.22 -10.78 -5.12
N PRO A 16 -8.21 -11.68 -4.97
CA PRO A 16 -9.05 -12.08 -6.10
C PRO A 16 -9.72 -10.86 -6.74
N GLY A 17 -9.55 -10.68 -8.04
CA GLY A 17 -10.16 -9.55 -8.73
C GLY A 17 -9.30 -8.97 -9.84
N TRP A 18 -9.70 -7.81 -10.32
CA TRP A 18 -8.98 -7.10 -11.39
C TRP A 18 -7.92 -6.17 -10.82
N ASN A 19 -6.72 -6.30 -11.34
CA ASN A 19 -5.66 -5.29 -11.20
C ASN A 19 -5.65 -4.40 -12.45
N VAL A 20 -5.72 -3.10 -12.22
CA VAL A 20 -5.63 -2.08 -13.27
C VAL A 20 -4.32 -1.31 -13.06
N CYS A 21 -3.52 -1.21 -14.12
CA CYS A 21 -2.30 -0.41 -14.15
C CYS A 21 -2.49 0.68 -15.20
N VAL A 22 -2.39 1.94 -14.77
CA VAL A 22 -2.59 3.10 -15.64
C VAL A 22 -1.44 4.08 -15.44
N ASP A 23 -0.83 4.50 -16.53
CA ASP A 23 0.19 5.54 -16.54
C ASP A 23 -0.48 6.91 -16.75
N PHE A 24 -0.17 7.87 -15.87
CA PHE A 24 -0.68 9.23 -15.96
C PHE A 24 0.46 10.20 -16.28
N PRO A 25 0.28 11.15 -17.20
CA PRO A 25 1.25 12.21 -17.41
C PRO A 25 1.32 13.13 -16.18
N ILE A 26 2.53 13.51 -15.78
CA ILE A 26 2.74 14.45 -14.67
C ILE A 26 2.22 15.83 -15.08
N ARG A 27 1.17 16.29 -14.39
CA ARG A 27 0.52 17.59 -14.61
C ARG A 27 0.06 18.19 -13.27
N PRO A 28 -0.14 19.51 -13.19
CA PRO A 28 -0.79 20.12 -12.03
C PRO A 28 -2.14 19.44 -11.71
N GLY A 29 -2.40 19.18 -10.42
CA GLY A 29 -3.63 18.51 -9.96
C GLY A 29 -3.59 16.98 -10.04
N LEU A 30 -2.48 16.36 -10.49
CA LEU A 30 -2.38 14.91 -10.57
C LEU A 30 -2.48 14.26 -9.18
N ASN A 31 -1.82 14.82 -8.18
CA ASN A 31 -1.82 14.24 -6.83
C ASN A 31 -3.22 14.21 -6.24
N GLU A 32 -3.97 15.29 -6.33
CA GLU A 32 -5.35 15.39 -5.85
C GLU A 32 -6.30 14.45 -6.62
N PHE A 33 -6.05 14.26 -7.90
CA PHE A 33 -6.80 13.30 -8.72
C PHE A 33 -6.50 11.87 -8.26
N LEU A 34 -5.23 11.52 -8.05
CA LEU A 34 -4.83 10.19 -7.61
C LEU A 34 -5.30 9.91 -6.18
N ASP A 35 -5.34 10.92 -5.30
CA ASP A 35 -5.90 10.78 -3.95
C ASP A 35 -7.39 10.37 -3.97
N ARG A 36 -8.16 10.95 -4.88
CA ARG A 36 -9.57 10.55 -5.07
C ARG A 36 -9.70 9.14 -5.64
N LEU A 37 -8.77 8.72 -6.52
CA LEU A 37 -8.75 7.34 -7.00
C LEU A 37 -8.40 6.35 -5.90
N ASP A 38 -7.47 6.70 -5.00
CA ASP A 38 -7.15 5.86 -3.84
C ASP A 38 -8.39 5.67 -2.94
N ASP A 39 -9.16 6.74 -2.70
CA ASP A 39 -10.41 6.65 -1.94
C ASP A 39 -11.42 5.70 -2.60
N GLN A 40 -11.52 5.74 -3.93
CA GLN A 40 -12.37 4.79 -4.66
C GLN A 40 -11.86 3.35 -4.56
N VAL A 41 -10.53 3.14 -4.69
CA VAL A 41 -9.93 1.81 -4.51
C VAL A 41 -10.26 1.25 -3.13
N MET A 42 -10.13 2.05 -2.08
CA MET A 42 -10.49 1.66 -0.71
C MET A 42 -11.98 1.33 -0.58
N GLN A 43 -12.85 2.15 -1.16
CA GLN A 43 -14.30 1.96 -1.12
C GLN A 43 -14.72 0.60 -1.72
N PHE A 44 -14.00 0.12 -2.73
CA PHE A 44 -14.23 -1.18 -3.37
C PHE A 44 -13.42 -2.33 -2.73
N GLY A 45 -12.79 -2.10 -1.58
CA GLY A 45 -11.98 -3.12 -0.89
C GLY A 45 -10.68 -3.48 -1.62
N GLY A 46 -10.24 -2.61 -2.52
CA GLY A 46 -8.99 -2.77 -3.25
C GLY A 46 -7.77 -2.28 -2.45
N ARG A 47 -6.60 -2.42 -3.05
CA ARG A 47 -5.34 -1.95 -2.47
C ARG A 47 -4.35 -1.50 -3.52
N LEU A 48 -3.39 -0.67 -3.11
CA LEU A 48 -2.31 -0.20 -3.96
C LEU A 48 -1.11 -1.13 -3.89
N TYR A 49 -0.40 -1.25 -5.02
CA TYR A 49 0.81 -2.05 -5.11
C TYR A 49 2.04 -1.22 -4.71
N LEU A 50 2.67 -1.56 -3.59
CA LEU A 50 3.79 -0.82 -3.02
C LEU A 50 4.96 -0.60 -3.99
N ALA A 51 5.25 -1.54 -4.88
CA ALA A 51 6.36 -1.39 -5.82
C ALA A 51 6.12 -0.33 -6.93
N LYS A 52 4.88 0.14 -7.06
CA LYS A 52 4.46 1.17 -8.03
C LYS A 52 3.91 2.43 -7.36
N GLU A 53 3.76 2.40 -6.05
CA GLU A 53 3.19 3.47 -5.27
C GLU A 53 4.30 4.44 -4.81
N SER A 54 4.05 5.75 -4.85
CA SER A 54 5.05 6.75 -4.48
C SER A 54 4.52 7.91 -3.62
N ARG A 55 3.20 7.96 -3.32
CA ARG A 55 2.58 9.15 -2.73
C ARG A 55 1.45 8.90 -1.73
N THR A 56 0.84 7.70 -1.67
CA THR A 56 -0.30 7.46 -0.77
C THR A 56 0.07 7.72 0.69
N SER A 57 -0.91 8.11 1.50
CA SER A 57 -0.68 8.36 2.93
C SER A 57 -0.58 7.06 3.73
N ALA A 58 0.05 7.13 4.91
CA ALA A 58 0.10 6.02 5.86
C ALA A 58 -1.32 5.55 6.24
N GLU A 59 -2.23 6.49 6.52
CA GLU A 59 -3.62 6.19 6.87
C GLU A 59 -4.32 5.33 5.81
N LYS A 60 -4.26 5.75 4.54
CA LYS A 60 -4.87 5.00 3.44
C LYS A 60 -4.21 3.63 3.25
N PHE A 61 -2.88 3.59 3.32
CA PHE A 61 -2.15 2.33 3.21
C PHE A 61 -2.53 1.35 4.33
N HIS A 62 -2.56 1.81 5.59
CA HIS A 62 -2.95 0.97 6.74
C HIS A 62 -4.38 0.42 6.58
N ALA A 63 -5.30 1.23 6.07
CA ALA A 63 -6.67 0.78 5.82
C ALA A 63 -6.77 -0.29 4.72
N MET A 64 -5.88 -0.27 3.72
CA MET A 64 -5.85 -1.24 2.62
C MET A 64 -5.23 -2.59 3.00
N TYR A 65 -4.45 -2.66 4.08
CA TYR A 65 -3.71 -3.85 4.50
C TYR A 65 -4.05 -4.24 5.95
N PRO A 66 -5.15 -4.97 6.16
CA PRO A 66 -5.64 -5.29 7.50
C PRO A 66 -4.67 -6.14 8.33
N GLU A 67 -3.77 -6.90 7.69
CA GLU A 67 -2.74 -7.70 8.38
C GLU A 67 -1.46 -6.89 8.73
N LEU A 68 -1.44 -5.59 8.44
CA LEU A 68 -0.30 -4.74 8.75
C LEU A 68 0.10 -4.74 10.22
N PRO A 69 -0.81 -4.75 11.21
CA PRO A 69 -0.43 -4.83 12.62
C PRO A 69 0.43 -6.05 12.95
N ASN A 70 0.10 -7.22 12.41
CA ASN A 70 0.88 -8.46 12.58
C ASN A 70 2.27 -8.35 11.95
N TRP A 71 2.36 -7.71 10.80
CA TRP A 71 3.63 -7.45 10.14
C TRP A 71 4.50 -6.50 10.97
N LEU A 72 3.93 -5.42 11.51
CA LEU A 72 4.62 -4.45 12.35
C LEU A 72 5.15 -5.07 13.64
N GLU A 73 4.39 -5.97 14.27
CA GLU A 73 4.84 -6.71 15.44
C GLU A 73 6.07 -7.56 15.12
N THR A 74 6.01 -8.33 14.03
CA THR A 74 7.13 -9.13 13.56
C THR A 74 8.35 -8.25 13.26
N ARG A 75 8.14 -7.13 12.56
CA ARG A 75 9.21 -6.19 12.24
C ARG A 75 9.88 -5.64 13.50
N ARG A 76 9.11 -5.21 14.51
CA ARG A 76 9.66 -4.68 15.77
C ARG A 76 10.44 -5.72 16.54
N SER A 77 10.06 -7.00 16.46
CA SER A 77 10.81 -8.08 17.11
C SER A 77 12.19 -8.32 16.47
N ILE A 78 12.31 -8.09 15.16
CA ILE A 78 13.55 -8.31 14.40
C ILE A 78 14.45 -7.06 14.42
N ASP A 79 13.84 -5.88 14.34
CA ASP A 79 14.54 -4.58 14.29
C ASP A 79 13.96 -3.61 15.31
N PRO A 80 14.17 -3.87 16.61
CA PRO A 80 13.57 -3.07 17.70
C PRO A 80 14.05 -1.61 17.74
N THR A 81 15.20 -1.34 17.14
CA THR A 81 15.79 0.00 17.09
C THR A 81 15.53 0.75 15.78
N GLY A 82 14.86 0.11 14.80
CA GLY A 82 14.47 0.75 13.55
C GLY A 82 15.66 1.08 12.64
N VAL A 83 16.72 0.29 12.67
CA VAL A 83 17.92 0.51 11.84
C VAL A 83 17.60 0.37 10.34
N PHE A 84 16.78 -0.63 9.99
CA PHE A 84 16.39 -0.84 8.61
C PHE A 84 15.19 0.05 8.25
N ALA A 85 15.45 1.19 7.65
CA ALA A 85 14.42 2.14 7.24
C ALA A 85 14.67 2.67 5.83
N SER A 86 13.58 2.99 5.13
CA SER A 86 13.58 3.67 3.83
C SER A 86 12.65 4.87 3.87
N ASP A 87 12.73 5.75 2.88
CA ASP A 87 11.80 6.87 2.79
C ASP A 87 10.35 6.41 2.68
N MET A 88 10.10 5.32 1.94
CA MET A 88 8.79 4.71 1.86
C MET A 88 8.34 4.17 3.22
N SER A 89 9.21 3.46 3.96
CA SER A 89 8.84 2.93 5.28
C SER A 89 8.55 4.04 6.29
N ARG A 90 9.29 5.15 6.23
CA ARG A 90 9.02 6.33 7.07
C ARG A 90 7.71 7.02 6.70
N ARG A 91 7.46 7.23 5.40
CA ARG A 91 6.23 7.86 4.91
C ARG A 91 4.98 7.04 5.24
N LEU A 92 5.07 5.72 5.15
CA LEU A 92 3.95 4.79 5.40
C LEU A 92 3.88 4.30 6.85
N GLU A 93 4.74 4.83 7.74
CA GLU A 93 4.78 4.47 9.17
C GLU A 93 4.95 2.96 9.39
N LEU A 94 5.90 2.36 8.64
CA LEU A 94 6.21 0.93 8.68
C LEU A 94 7.42 0.60 9.60
N ASN A 95 7.83 1.52 10.46
CA ASN A 95 8.99 1.35 11.34
C ASN A 95 8.56 0.98 12.76
#